data_d27de3192c9298ee699b3da1de5da94f
#
_entry.id   d27de3192c9298ee699b3da1de5da94f
#
_cell.length_a   1.000
_cell.length_b   1.000
_cell.length_c   1.000
_cell.angle_alpha   90.00
_cell.angle_beta   90.00
_cell.angle_gamma   90.00
#
_symmetry.space_group_name_H-M   'P 1'
#
loop_
_entity.id
_entity.type
_entity.pdbx_description
1 polymer ?
#
loop_
_entity_poly.entity_id
_entity_poly.type
_entity_poly.pdbx_seq_one_letter_code
_entity_poly.pdbx_strand_id
1 'polypeptide(L)'
;MLQDFQYNSKILSQEQRAKFNILADKTIATFSESIDGMYELGKGYHDMNNLHHKVTKIMCDVSVFVCYAFADCVVLTKLFMNTPDKYEKSLLRGKLKVHMNESFKKLYGFTEQARKDSYTAKLKEIMPHFHGPDREFARILEDLEEISKRDSWWKEVRSAEVHLDLPILYESRHKEINESQVVMETMQLIPFFIRFNELLTRMGDVHLAYMFEHLSNEDKVAVLSNPELLNP
;
A
#
# COMPACT_ATOMS: atom_id res chain seq x y z
N MET A 1 -16.40 11.63 0.74
CA MET A 1 -15.32 12.42 0.10
C MET A 1 -14.89 11.88 -1.28
N LEU A 2 -14.93 10.55 -1.54
CA LEU A 2 -14.62 9.98 -2.87
C LEU A 2 -15.83 9.99 -3.83
N GLN A 3 -17.05 10.14 -3.33
CA GLN A 3 -18.29 10.15 -4.13
C GLN A 3 -18.48 11.45 -4.93
N ASP A 4 -17.75 12.52 -4.61
CA ASP A 4 -17.89 13.82 -5.27
C ASP A 4 -17.09 13.97 -6.57
N PHE A 5 -16.34 12.93 -6.95
CA PHE A 5 -15.59 12.93 -8.20
C PHE A 5 -16.43 12.29 -9.32
N GLN A 6 -17.41 13.05 -9.86
CA GLN A 6 -18.07 12.66 -11.11
C GLN A 6 -17.18 13.04 -12.29
N TYR A 7 -16.60 12.02 -12.93
CA TYR A 7 -15.67 12.17 -14.06
C TYR A 7 -16.41 12.08 -15.39
N ASN A 8 -17.07 13.18 -15.77
CA ASN A 8 -17.72 13.26 -17.08
C ASN A 8 -16.80 13.78 -18.21
N SER A 9 -15.55 14.12 -17.88
CA SER A 9 -14.56 14.60 -18.86
C SER A 9 -13.27 13.77 -18.82
N LYS A 10 -12.59 13.67 -19.98
CA LYS A 10 -11.28 13.01 -20.07
C LYS A 10 -10.15 13.77 -19.35
N ILE A 11 -10.36 15.05 -19.06
CA ILE A 11 -9.37 15.96 -18.45
C ILE A 11 -9.93 16.44 -17.10
N LEU A 12 -9.09 16.41 -16.09
CA LEU A 12 -9.44 16.89 -14.74
C LEU A 12 -9.47 18.42 -14.67
N SER A 13 -10.46 18.97 -13.96
CA SER A 13 -10.52 20.40 -13.69
C SER A 13 -9.42 20.86 -12.71
N GLN A 14 -9.10 22.15 -12.70
CA GLN A 14 -8.14 22.71 -11.74
C GLN A 14 -8.58 22.49 -10.29
N GLU A 15 -9.87 22.59 -10.01
CA GLU A 15 -10.42 22.35 -8.66
C GLU A 15 -10.21 20.89 -8.22
N GLN A 16 -10.46 19.93 -9.11
CA GLN A 16 -10.22 18.50 -8.85
C GLN A 16 -8.74 18.23 -8.57
N ARG A 17 -7.83 18.85 -9.35
CA ARG A 17 -6.38 18.75 -9.13
C ARG A 17 -5.97 19.34 -7.78
N ALA A 18 -6.48 20.51 -7.43
CA ALA A 18 -6.18 21.16 -6.15
C ALA A 18 -6.65 20.32 -4.95
N LYS A 19 -7.88 19.79 -4.99
CA LYS A 19 -8.41 18.91 -3.95
C LYS A 19 -7.56 17.64 -3.78
N PHE A 20 -7.18 17.03 -4.90
CA PHE A 20 -6.31 15.85 -4.86
C PHE A 20 -4.93 16.18 -4.27
N ASN A 21 -4.31 17.28 -4.67
CA ASN A 21 -2.99 17.68 -4.16
C ASN A 21 -2.98 17.84 -2.65
N ILE A 22 -4.00 18.48 -2.08
CA ILE A 22 -4.14 18.65 -0.61
C ILE A 22 -4.26 17.27 0.07
N LEU A 23 -5.06 16.37 -0.48
CA LEU A 23 -5.20 15.01 0.04
C LEU A 23 -3.88 14.24 -0.08
N ALA A 24 -3.21 14.32 -1.22
CA ALA A 24 -1.95 13.67 -1.50
C ALA A 24 -0.86 14.11 -0.51
N ASP A 25 -0.71 15.41 -0.27
CA ASP A 25 0.31 15.94 0.64
C ASP A 25 0.12 15.45 2.08
N LYS A 26 -1.13 15.46 2.56
CA LYS A 26 -1.44 14.91 3.89
C LYS A 26 -1.14 13.42 3.97
N THR A 27 -1.54 12.68 2.96
CA THR A 27 -1.34 11.24 2.90
C THR A 27 0.14 10.89 2.90
N ILE A 28 0.94 11.56 2.06
CA ILE A 28 2.39 11.33 1.96
C ILE A 28 3.05 11.61 3.31
N ALA A 29 2.73 12.72 3.99
CA ALA A 29 3.29 13.05 5.29
C ALA A 29 2.98 11.96 6.33
N THR A 30 1.71 11.55 6.46
CA THR A 30 1.30 10.51 7.41
C THR A 30 2.03 9.19 7.16
N PHE A 31 2.14 8.76 5.89
CA PHE A 31 2.79 7.49 5.59
C PHE A 31 4.32 7.56 5.74
N SER A 32 4.94 8.70 5.48
CA SER A 32 6.38 8.88 5.70
C SER A 32 6.76 8.69 7.17
N GLU A 33 6.02 9.31 8.08
CA GLU A 33 6.21 9.13 9.53
C GLU A 33 6.00 7.66 9.96
N SER A 34 4.96 7.02 9.43
CA SER A 34 4.67 5.60 9.72
C SER A 34 5.77 4.65 9.21
N ILE A 35 6.34 4.93 8.03
CA ILE A 35 7.43 4.13 7.44
C ILE A 35 8.65 4.13 8.35
N ASP A 36 9.08 5.31 8.77
CA ASP A 36 10.29 5.45 9.59
C ASP A 36 10.15 4.70 10.92
N GLY A 37 9.04 4.89 11.62
CA GLY A 37 8.77 4.19 12.87
C GLY A 37 8.72 2.67 12.72
N MET A 38 8.00 2.16 11.72
CA MET A 38 7.89 0.72 11.48
C MET A 38 9.20 0.09 11.00
N TYR A 39 10.00 0.81 10.22
CA TYR A 39 11.30 0.35 9.76
C TYR A 39 12.30 0.21 10.91
N GLU A 40 12.40 1.23 11.78
CA GLU A 40 13.27 1.19 12.96
C GLU A 40 12.82 0.09 13.94
N LEU A 41 11.52 -0.03 14.18
CA LEU A 41 10.99 -1.13 14.99
C LEU A 41 11.38 -2.49 14.40
N GLY A 42 11.19 -2.69 13.10
CA GLY A 42 11.51 -3.94 12.40
C GLY A 42 12.98 -4.33 12.46
N LYS A 43 13.91 -3.36 12.50
CA LYS A 43 15.35 -3.62 12.63
C LYS A 43 15.73 -4.30 13.95
N GLY A 44 15.01 -4.02 15.02
CA GLY A 44 15.27 -4.62 16.33
C GLY A 44 14.95 -6.13 16.39
N TYR A 45 14.18 -6.66 15.45
CA TYR A 45 13.69 -8.04 15.46
C TYR A 45 14.36 -8.91 14.40
N HIS A 46 15.67 -9.18 14.58
CA HIS A 46 16.42 -10.02 13.64
C HIS A 46 16.35 -11.51 13.98
N ASP A 47 16.11 -11.87 15.24
CA ASP A 47 16.00 -13.26 15.68
C ASP A 47 14.60 -13.81 15.39
N MET A 48 14.51 -14.64 14.34
CA MET A 48 13.26 -15.28 13.91
C MET A 48 12.96 -16.60 14.66
N ASN A 49 13.80 -17.01 15.60
CA ASN A 49 13.56 -18.25 16.38
C ASN A 49 12.48 -18.03 17.46
N ASN A 50 12.30 -16.80 17.90
CA ASN A 50 11.21 -16.45 18.80
C ASN A 50 9.94 -16.09 17.99
N LEU A 51 8.82 -16.75 18.34
CA LEU A 51 7.54 -16.54 17.64
C LEU A 51 7.10 -15.08 17.66
N HIS A 52 7.26 -14.39 18.78
CA HIS A 52 6.87 -12.96 18.91
C HIS A 52 7.72 -12.07 18.02
N HIS A 53 9.03 -12.32 17.95
CA HIS A 53 9.92 -11.63 17.02
C HIS A 53 9.52 -11.87 15.58
N LYS A 54 9.17 -13.12 15.21
CA LYS A 54 8.66 -13.45 13.88
C LYS A 54 7.38 -12.68 13.54
N VAL A 55 6.42 -12.65 14.46
CA VAL A 55 5.15 -11.93 14.28
C VAL A 55 5.41 -10.44 14.07
N THR A 56 6.16 -9.81 14.98
CA THR A 56 6.51 -8.38 14.88
C THR A 56 7.22 -8.08 13.57
N LYS A 57 8.22 -8.87 13.20
CA LYS A 57 8.98 -8.69 11.95
C LYS A 57 8.08 -8.74 10.72
N ILE A 58 7.20 -9.75 10.63
CA ILE A 58 6.27 -9.86 9.49
C ILE A 58 5.33 -8.65 9.44
N MET A 59 4.81 -8.21 10.58
CA MET A 59 3.92 -7.05 10.64
C MET A 59 4.64 -5.77 10.20
N CYS A 60 5.85 -5.51 10.69
CA CYS A 60 6.65 -4.35 10.30
C CYS A 60 6.98 -4.38 8.80
N ASP A 61 7.44 -5.52 8.27
CA ASP A 61 7.78 -5.67 6.85
C ASP A 61 6.58 -5.40 5.95
N VAL A 62 5.41 -5.93 6.33
CA VAL A 62 4.18 -5.71 5.54
C VAL A 62 3.70 -4.27 5.65
N SER A 63 3.75 -3.66 6.84
CA SER A 63 3.36 -2.27 7.05
C SER A 63 4.23 -1.32 6.26
N VAL A 64 5.55 -1.47 6.33
CA VAL A 64 6.51 -0.67 5.55
C VAL A 64 6.23 -0.82 4.05
N PHE A 65 6.03 -2.05 3.58
CA PHE A 65 5.73 -2.28 2.17
C PHE A 65 4.42 -1.61 1.73
N VAL A 66 3.34 -1.75 2.51
CA VAL A 66 2.03 -1.16 2.19
C VAL A 66 2.11 0.37 2.17
N CYS A 67 2.80 0.96 3.14
CA CYS A 67 2.99 2.40 3.21
C CYS A 67 3.78 2.92 2.01
N TYR A 68 4.90 2.29 1.63
CA TYR A 68 5.66 2.66 0.43
C TYR A 68 4.83 2.51 -0.84
N ALA A 69 4.19 1.34 -1.03
CA ALA A 69 3.39 1.09 -2.22
C ALA A 69 2.30 2.13 -2.40
N PHE A 70 1.69 2.56 -1.30
CA PHE A 70 0.65 3.59 -1.32
C PHE A 70 1.20 4.99 -1.53
N ALA A 71 2.23 5.40 -0.78
CA ALA A 71 2.86 6.71 -0.90
C ALA A 71 3.36 6.95 -2.32
N ASP A 72 4.08 6.00 -2.90
CA ASP A 72 4.59 6.10 -4.27
C ASP A 72 3.46 6.20 -5.29
N CYS A 73 2.38 5.44 -5.10
CA CYS A 73 1.19 5.51 -5.95
C CYS A 73 0.58 6.92 -5.93
N VAL A 74 0.46 7.53 -4.75
CA VAL A 74 -0.07 8.88 -4.57
C VAL A 74 0.87 9.93 -5.16
N VAL A 75 2.18 9.82 -4.93
CA VAL A 75 3.21 10.72 -5.50
C VAL A 75 3.19 10.66 -7.02
N LEU A 76 3.22 9.48 -7.61
CA LEU A 76 3.19 9.31 -9.07
C LEU A 76 1.90 9.85 -9.68
N THR A 77 0.76 9.66 -9.02
CA THR A 77 -0.53 10.21 -9.46
C THR A 77 -0.53 11.74 -9.38
N LYS A 78 0.00 12.32 -8.30
CA LYS A 78 0.14 13.77 -8.16
C LYS A 78 1.02 14.37 -9.26
N LEU A 79 2.16 13.77 -9.54
CA LEU A 79 3.04 14.19 -10.64
C LEU A 79 2.34 14.08 -11.99
N PHE A 80 1.68 12.95 -12.26
CA PHE A 80 0.91 12.72 -13.48
C PHE A 80 -0.16 13.78 -13.72
N MET A 81 -0.91 14.14 -12.68
CA MET A 81 -1.97 15.14 -12.78
C MET A 81 -1.46 16.56 -13.05
N ASN A 82 -0.30 16.89 -12.52
CA ASN A 82 0.22 18.26 -12.54
C ASN A 82 1.19 18.54 -13.69
N THR A 83 1.72 17.52 -14.38
CA THR A 83 2.58 17.75 -15.53
C THR A 83 1.78 18.19 -16.75
N PRO A 84 2.15 19.30 -17.42
CA PRO A 84 1.47 19.78 -18.63
C PRO A 84 1.94 19.06 -19.90
N ASP A 85 3.17 18.58 -19.94
CA ASP A 85 3.79 17.97 -21.10
C ASP A 85 3.24 16.57 -21.39
N LYS A 86 2.85 16.30 -22.62
CA LYS A 86 2.26 15.02 -23.03
C LYS A 86 3.22 13.85 -22.92
N TYR A 87 4.50 14.08 -23.21
CA TYR A 87 5.51 13.03 -23.17
C TYR A 87 5.82 12.63 -21.73
N GLU A 88 6.04 13.63 -20.85
CA GLU A 88 6.24 13.41 -19.42
C GLU A 88 5.02 12.73 -18.79
N LYS A 89 3.82 13.18 -19.15
CA LYS A 89 2.56 12.58 -18.69
C LYS A 89 2.45 11.11 -19.09
N SER A 90 2.82 10.78 -20.33
CA SER A 90 2.84 9.40 -20.79
C SER A 90 3.88 8.55 -20.06
N LEU A 91 5.07 9.13 -19.79
CA LEU A 91 6.11 8.47 -18.99
C LEU A 91 5.61 8.18 -17.56
N LEU A 92 5.00 9.15 -16.91
CA LEU A 92 4.47 9.02 -15.55
C LEU A 92 3.34 7.98 -15.48
N ARG A 93 2.46 7.93 -16.50
CA ARG A 93 1.45 6.88 -16.63
C ARG A 93 2.10 5.49 -16.71
N GLY A 94 3.14 5.34 -17.51
CA GLY A 94 3.88 4.08 -17.61
C GLY A 94 4.52 3.67 -16.29
N LYS A 95 5.16 4.61 -15.58
CA LYS A 95 5.73 4.36 -14.26
C LYS A 95 4.67 3.98 -13.23
N LEU A 96 3.54 4.70 -13.20
CA LEU A 96 2.43 4.38 -12.30
C LEU A 96 1.86 2.98 -12.59
N LYS A 97 1.71 2.61 -13.86
CA LYS A 97 1.28 1.28 -14.28
C LYS A 97 2.20 0.18 -13.75
N VAL A 98 3.50 0.34 -13.95
CA VAL A 98 4.50 -0.64 -13.47
C VAL A 98 4.46 -0.72 -11.94
N HIS A 99 4.42 0.44 -11.27
CA HIS A 99 4.37 0.50 -9.81
C HIS A 99 3.15 -0.22 -9.24
N MET A 100 1.95 0.07 -9.74
CA MET A 100 0.71 -0.58 -9.30
C MET A 100 0.73 -2.09 -9.55
N ASN A 101 1.24 -2.51 -10.71
CA ASN A 101 1.33 -3.92 -11.06
C ASN A 101 2.29 -4.68 -10.13
N GLU A 102 3.51 -4.15 -9.92
CA GLU A 102 4.50 -4.79 -9.05
C GLU A 102 4.06 -4.77 -7.58
N SER A 103 3.46 -3.67 -7.12
CA SER A 103 2.91 -3.58 -5.76
C SER A 103 1.81 -4.62 -5.54
N PHE A 104 0.87 -4.75 -6.46
CA PHE A 104 -0.19 -5.75 -6.36
C PHE A 104 0.37 -7.17 -6.41
N LYS A 105 1.34 -7.43 -7.29
CA LYS A 105 2.02 -8.72 -7.40
C LYS A 105 2.72 -9.11 -6.10
N LYS A 106 3.39 -8.18 -5.44
CA LYS A 106 4.05 -8.40 -4.14
C LYS A 106 3.05 -8.56 -3.01
N LEU A 107 1.97 -7.77 -3.02
CA LEU A 107 0.95 -7.82 -1.98
C LEU A 107 0.15 -9.12 -2.01
N TYR A 108 -0.37 -9.50 -3.19
CA TYR A 108 -1.31 -10.60 -3.35
C TYR A 108 -0.90 -11.64 -4.39
N GLY A 109 -0.36 -11.18 -5.54
CA GLY A 109 0.01 -12.03 -6.67
C GLY A 109 -1.14 -12.31 -7.65
N PHE A 110 -0.80 -12.42 -8.95
CA PHE A 110 -1.75 -12.73 -10.01
C PHE A 110 -1.90 -14.23 -10.29
N THR A 111 -0.93 -15.02 -9.88
CA THR A 111 -0.91 -16.48 -10.08
C THR A 111 -0.85 -17.18 -8.73
N GLU A 112 -1.26 -18.43 -8.70
CA GLU A 112 -1.22 -19.25 -7.48
C GLU A 112 0.20 -19.33 -6.88
N GLN A 113 1.23 -19.45 -7.72
CA GLN A 113 2.61 -19.46 -7.26
C GLN A 113 3.04 -18.11 -6.67
N ALA A 114 2.69 -17.00 -7.34
CA ALA A 114 2.99 -15.66 -6.83
C ALA A 114 2.28 -15.36 -5.50
N ARG A 115 1.10 -15.93 -5.28
CA ARG A 115 0.35 -15.79 -4.03
C ARG A 115 1.04 -16.44 -2.84
N LYS A 116 1.77 -17.55 -3.04
CA LYS A 116 2.52 -18.23 -1.96
C LYS A 116 3.64 -17.38 -1.38
N ASP A 117 4.24 -16.52 -2.22
CA ASP A 117 5.36 -15.65 -1.83
C ASP A 117 4.93 -14.23 -1.51
N SER A 118 3.61 -13.96 -1.46
CA SER A 118 3.05 -12.63 -1.26
C SER A 118 3.07 -12.20 0.21
N TYR A 119 2.92 -10.89 0.45
CA TYR A 119 2.79 -10.37 1.81
C TYR A 119 1.49 -10.83 2.50
N THR A 120 0.41 -11.04 1.73
CA THR A 120 -0.81 -11.62 2.30
C THR A 120 -0.62 -13.08 2.74
N ALA A 121 0.23 -13.85 2.06
CA ALA A 121 0.57 -15.20 2.53
C ALA A 121 1.34 -15.16 3.86
N LYS A 122 2.31 -14.26 4.00
CA LYS A 122 3.04 -14.07 5.26
C LYS A 122 2.11 -13.66 6.40
N LEU A 123 1.17 -12.73 6.15
CA LEU A 123 0.17 -12.36 7.16
C LEU A 123 -0.74 -13.54 7.52
N LYS A 124 -1.11 -14.37 6.55
CA LYS A 124 -1.92 -15.57 6.80
C LYS A 124 -1.24 -16.55 7.75
N GLU A 125 0.09 -16.65 7.72
CA GLU A 125 0.86 -17.50 8.65
C GLU A 125 0.73 -17.04 10.10
N ILE A 126 0.67 -15.73 10.35
CA ILE A 126 0.60 -15.15 11.70
C ILE A 126 -0.83 -14.88 12.16
N MET A 127 -1.81 -14.89 11.25
CA MET A 127 -3.21 -14.57 11.56
C MET A 127 -3.82 -15.42 12.69
N PRO A 128 -3.49 -16.73 12.86
CA PRO A 128 -4.00 -17.52 13.98
C PRO A 128 -3.62 -17.00 15.38
N HIS A 129 -2.65 -16.09 15.48
CA HIS A 129 -2.27 -15.45 16.74
C HIS A 129 -3.15 -14.25 17.11
N PHE A 130 -4.07 -13.84 16.21
CA PHE A 130 -4.89 -12.64 16.37
C PHE A 130 -6.38 -13.02 16.43
N HIS A 131 -7.04 -12.70 17.55
CA HIS A 131 -8.48 -12.85 17.68
C HIS A 131 -9.17 -11.53 17.31
N GLY A 132 -10.06 -11.59 16.32
CA GLY A 132 -10.85 -10.44 15.86
C GLY A 132 -10.45 -9.86 14.50
N PRO A 133 -9.17 -9.60 14.20
CA PRO A 133 -8.72 -9.15 12.88
C PRO A 133 -8.96 -10.13 11.72
N ASP A 134 -9.15 -11.41 12.01
CA ASP A 134 -9.33 -12.50 11.04
C ASP A 134 -10.47 -12.26 10.05
N ARG A 135 -11.61 -11.74 10.52
CA ARG A 135 -12.77 -11.44 9.66
C ARG A 135 -12.50 -10.31 8.68
N GLU A 136 -11.78 -9.30 9.14
CA GLU A 136 -11.44 -8.18 8.28
C GLU A 136 -10.36 -8.55 7.27
N PHE A 137 -9.38 -9.33 7.70
CA PHE A 137 -8.39 -9.89 6.80
C PHE A 137 -9.04 -10.74 5.69
N ALA A 138 -10.02 -11.58 6.04
CA ALA A 138 -10.78 -12.35 5.05
C ALA A 138 -11.46 -11.44 4.01
N ARG A 139 -12.12 -10.35 4.43
CA ARG A 139 -12.73 -9.37 3.52
C ARG A 139 -11.71 -8.68 2.62
N ILE A 140 -10.53 -8.35 3.17
CA ILE A 140 -9.45 -7.77 2.37
C ILE A 140 -8.98 -8.77 1.30
N LEU A 141 -8.88 -10.06 1.62
CA LEU A 141 -8.53 -11.09 0.64
C LEU A 141 -9.59 -11.24 -0.45
N GLU A 142 -10.87 -11.15 -0.11
CA GLU A 142 -11.98 -11.14 -1.09
C GLU A 142 -11.88 -9.94 -2.03
N ASP A 143 -11.64 -8.73 -1.50
CA ASP A 143 -11.45 -7.52 -2.31
C ASP A 143 -10.23 -7.64 -3.24
N LEU A 144 -9.12 -8.21 -2.77
CA LEU A 144 -7.93 -8.46 -3.59
C LEU A 144 -8.20 -9.47 -4.70
N GLU A 145 -8.95 -10.52 -4.41
CA GLU A 145 -9.37 -11.50 -5.40
C GLU A 145 -10.24 -10.85 -6.47
N GLU A 146 -11.20 -10.00 -6.09
CA GLU A 146 -12.01 -9.25 -7.04
C GLU A 146 -11.16 -8.30 -7.89
N ILE A 147 -10.24 -7.52 -7.27
CA ILE A 147 -9.31 -6.65 -8.00
C ILE A 147 -8.46 -7.49 -8.98
N SER A 148 -8.05 -8.69 -8.58
CA SER A 148 -7.25 -9.57 -9.44
C SER A 148 -8.00 -10.01 -10.70
N LYS A 149 -9.32 -10.08 -10.67
CA LYS A 149 -10.19 -10.51 -11.78
C LYS A 149 -10.63 -9.37 -12.68
N ARG A 150 -10.66 -8.12 -12.18
CA ARG A 150 -11.08 -6.96 -12.97
C ARG A 150 -10.08 -6.64 -14.06
N ASP A 151 -10.59 -6.26 -15.24
CA ASP A 151 -9.77 -5.62 -16.26
C ASP A 151 -9.45 -4.20 -15.82
N SER A 152 -8.16 -3.93 -15.67
CA SER A 152 -7.66 -2.62 -15.26
C SER A 152 -6.51 -2.20 -16.16
N TRP A 153 -6.46 -0.92 -16.50
CA TRP A 153 -5.44 -0.38 -17.40
C TRP A 153 -4.00 -0.67 -16.93
N TRP A 154 -3.76 -0.74 -15.64
CA TRP A 154 -2.44 -1.01 -15.06
C TRP A 154 -2.04 -2.49 -15.12
N LYS A 155 -2.96 -3.41 -15.44
CA LYS A 155 -2.65 -4.82 -15.68
C LYS A 155 -2.24 -5.11 -17.12
N GLU A 156 -2.65 -4.22 -18.06
CA GLU A 156 -2.27 -4.39 -19.45
C GLU A 156 -0.75 -4.31 -19.64
N VAL A 157 -0.24 -5.26 -20.35
CA VAL A 157 1.13 -5.40 -20.87
C VAL A 157 2.22 -4.62 -20.13
N ARG A 158 2.67 -5.19 -19.02
CA ARG A 158 3.84 -4.80 -18.27
C ARG A 158 5.13 -4.82 -19.12
N SER A 159 5.21 -5.72 -20.10
CA SER A 159 6.42 -5.99 -20.87
C SER A 159 6.96 -4.77 -21.63
N ALA A 160 6.10 -3.93 -22.15
CA ALA A 160 6.52 -2.77 -22.95
C ALA A 160 7.30 -1.73 -22.15
N GLU A 161 6.84 -1.42 -20.93
CA GLU A 161 7.47 -0.39 -20.09
C GLU A 161 8.73 -0.93 -19.37
N VAL A 162 8.78 -2.22 -19.08
CA VAL A 162 9.92 -2.85 -18.38
C VAL A 162 11.01 -3.31 -19.36
N HIS A 163 10.61 -3.85 -20.49
CA HIS A 163 11.55 -4.45 -21.47
C HIS A 163 11.85 -3.56 -22.68
N LEU A 164 11.34 -2.30 -22.69
CA LEU A 164 11.52 -1.34 -23.78
C LEU A 164 11.14 -1.93 -25.16
N ASP A 165 10.00 -2.64 -25.20
CA ASP A 165 9.43 -3.10 -26.47
C ASP A 165 9.00 -1.87 -27.29
N LEU A 166 9.85 -1.49 -28.25
CA LEU A 166 9.74 -0.21 -28.96
C LEU A 166 8.40 -0.03 -29.69
N PRO A 167 7.84 -1.00 -30.43
CA PRO A 167 6.54 -0.84 -31.05
C PRO A 167 5.42 -0.56 -30.05
N ILE A 168 5.33 -1.36 -28.97
CA ILE A 168 4.31 -1.21 -27.95
C ILE A 168 4.52 0.07 -27.15
N LEU A 169 5.79 0.41 -26.85
CA LEU A 169 6.13 1.65 -26.16
C LEU A 169 5.74 2.87 -26.99
N TYR A 170 6.01 2.85 -28.31
CA TYR A 170 5.62 3.91 -29.23
C TYR A 170 4.10 4.10 -29.26
N GLU A 171 3.35 3.04 -29.45
CA GLU A 171 1.87 3.08 -29.43
C GLU A 171 1.34 3.60 -28.08
N SER A 172 1.88 3.10 -26.96
CA SER A 172 1.52 3.54 -25.60
C SER A 172 1.76 5.03 -25.40
N ARG A 173 2.88 5.57 -25.94
CA ARG A 173 3.27 6.99 -25.81
C ARG A 173 2.44 7.94 -26.66
N HIS A 174 1.93 7.46 -27.80
CA HIS A 174 1.13 8.25 -28.74
C HIS A 174 -0.38 8.10 -28.55
N LYS A 175 -0.82 7.10 -27.76
CA LYS A 175 -2.23 6.92 -27.44
C LYS A 175 -2.74 8.08 -26.59
N GLU A 176 -3.93 8.58 -26.92
CA GLU A 176 -4.60 9.60 -26.10
C GLU A 176 -4.76 9.13 -24.64
N ILE A 177 -4.35 9.98 -23.71
CA ILE A 177 -4.41 9.67 -22.28
C ILE A 177 -5.75 10.12 -21.72
N ASN A 178 -6.52 9.20 -21.18
CA ASN A 178 -7.68 9.50 -20.36
C ASN A 178 -7.22 9.73 -18.91
N GLU A 179 -6.96 11.00 -18.56
CA GLU A 179 -6.49 11.38 -17.20
C GLU A 179 -7.47 10.95 -16.12
N SER A 180 -8.76 11.15 -16.37
CA SER A 180 -9.81 10.81 -15.42
C SER A 180 -9.82 9.32 -15.12
N GLN A 181 -9.64 8.47 -16.13
CA GLN A 181 -9.56 7.02 -15.92
C GLN A 181 -8.35 6.63 -15.05
N VAL A 182 -7.17 7.18 -15.37
CA VAL A 182 -5.93 6.89 -14.62
C VAL A 182 -6.10 7.24 -13.15
N VAL A 183 -6.60 8.45 -12.87
CA VAL A 183 -6.78 8.93 -11.50
C VAL A 183 -7.88 8.13 -10.78
N MET A 184 -9.01 7.87 -11.44
CA MET A 184 -10.12 7.12 -10.85
C MET A 184 -9.70 5.70 -10.44
N GLU A 185 -9.00 4.97 -11.31
CA GLU A 185 -8.56 3.61 -10.97
C GLU A 185 -7.50 3.62 -9.86
N THR A 186 -6.61 4.63 -9.83
CA THR A 186 -5.68 4.82 -8.73
C THR A 186 -6.42 5.13 -7.42
N MET A 187 -7.39 6.03 -7.46
CA MET A 187 -8.21 6.40 -6.31
C MET A 187 -9.04 5.24 -5.75
N GLN A 188 -9.41 4.24 -6.56
CA GLN A 188 -10.10 3.04 -6.09
C GLN A 188 -9.22 2.13 -5.21
N LEU A 189 -7.90 2.20 -5.36
CA LEU A 189 -6.97 1.44 -4.51
C LEU A 189 -6.73 2.12 -3.16
N ILE A 190 -6.92 3.44 -3.06
CA ILE A 190 -6.65 4.20 -1.84
C ILE A 190 -7.45 3.69 -0.63
N PRO A 191 -8.78 3.51 -0.69
CA PRO A 191 -9.55 2.97 0.44
C PRO A 191 -9.11 1.58 0.86
N PHE A 192 -8.68 0.77 -0.11
CA PHE A 192 -8.14 -0.56 0.14
C PHE A 192 -6.85 -0.47 0.98
N PHE A 193 -5.89 0.36 0.58
CA PHE A 193 -4.64 0.55 1.34
C PHE A 193 -4.89 1.12 2.73
N ILE A 194 -5.82 2.07 2.87
CA ILE A 194 -6.20 2.62 4.18
C ILE A 194 -6.73 1.50 5.09
N ARG A 195 -7.70 0.71 4.63
CA ARG A 195 -8.26 -0.41 5.40
C ARG A 195 -7.21 -1.45 5.77
N PHE A 196 -6.28 -1.70 4.84
CA PHE A 196 -5.18 -2.64 5.08
C PHE A 196 -4.24 -2.12 6.18
N ASN A 197 -3.92 -0.83 6.16
CA ASN A 197 -3.11 -0.19 7.19
C ASN A 197 -3.82 -0.17 8.56
N GLU A 198 -5.13 0.11 8.59
CA GLU A 198 -5.95 0.02 9.80
C GLU A 198 -5.98 -1.41 10.40
N LEU A 199 -6.04 -2.43 9.54
CA LEU A 199 -5.92 -3.82 9.98
C LEU A 199 -4.56 -4.07 10.64
N LEU A 200 -3.46 -3.65 10.01
CA LEU A 200 -2.11 -3.82 10.54
C LEU A 200 -1.93 -3.09 11.88
N THR A 201 -2.47 -1.88 12.01
CA THR A 201 -2.47 -1.12 13.26
C THR A 201 -3.17 -1.90 14.38
N ARG A 202 -4.39 -2.39 14.13
CA ARG A 202 -5.13 -3.20 15.13
C ARG A 202 -4.43 -4.51 15.48
N MET A 203 -3.77 -5.16 14.52
CA MET A 203 -2.92 -6.31 14.81
C MET A 203 -1.76 -5.91 15.71
N GLY A 204 -1.16 -4.74 15.47
CA GLY A 204 -0.11 -4.17 16.33
C GLY A 204 -0.58 -3.98 17.76
N ASP A 205 -1.73 -3.35 17.95
CA ASP A 205 -2.30 -3.12 19.27
C ASP A 205 -2.54 -4.44 20.03
N VAL A 206 -3.14 -5.44 19.38
CA VAL A 206 -3.37 -6.76 19.96
C VAL A 206 -2.06 -7.45 20.33
N HIS A 207 -1.05 -7.37 19.44
CA HIS A 207 0.25 -7.99 19.68
C HIS A 207 1.02 -7.31 20.83
N LEU A 208 1.01 -5.99 20.90
CA LEU A 208 1.61 -5.22 21.99
C LEU A 208 0.95 -5.52 23.34
N ALA A 209 -0.39 -5.59 23.37
CA ALA A 209 -1.11 -5.97 24.58
C ALA A 209 -0.71 -7.37 25.05
N TYR A 210 -0.65 -8.34 24.13
CA TYR A 210 -0.20 -9.69 24.44
C TYR A 210 1.25 -9.71 24.96
N MET A 211 2.17 -9.01 24.30
CA MET A 211 3.56 -8.92 24.77
C MET A 211 3.64 -8.31 26.17
N PHE A 212 2.90 -7.23 26.43
CA PHE A 212 2.86 -6.58 27.74
C PHE A 212 2.34 -7.52 28.83
N GLU A 213 1.29 -8.31 28.56
CA GLU A 213 0.77 -9.29 29.53
C GLU A 213 1.81 -10.33 29.95
N HIS A 214 2.76 -10.67 29.06
CA HIS A 214 3.79 -11.69 29.27
C HIS A 214 5.12 -11.13 29.79
N LEU A 215 5.23 -9.82 30.00
CA LEU A 215 6.39 -9.21 30.68
C LEU A 215 6.44 -9.62 32.15
N SER A 216 7.66 -9.64 32.72
CA SER A 216 7.83 -9.72 34.17
C SER A 216 7.18 -8.53 34.89
N ASN A 217 6.87 -8.66 36.15
CA ASN A 217 6.32 -7.53 36.94
C ASN A 217 7.28 -6.35 36.98
N GLU A 218 8.59 -6.60 37.03
CA GLU A 218 9.64 -5.57 37.02
C GLU A 218 9.65 -4.82 35.69
N ASP A 219 9.58 -5.54 34.57
CA ASP A 219 9.53 -4.94 33.23
C ASP A 219 8.22 -4.17 33.01
N LYS A 220 7.08 -4.68 33.50
CA LYS A 220 5.79 -3.96 33.46
C LYS A 220 5.88 -2.60 34.18
N VAL A 221 6.48 -2.59 35.36
CA VAL A 221 6.67 -1.35 36.13
C VAL A 221 7.59 -0.41 35.37
N ALA A 222 8.69 -0.91 34.81
CA ALA A 222 9.62 -0.10 34.02
C ALA A 222 8.94 0.56 32.80
N VAL A 223 8.13 -0.20 32.04
CA VAL A 223 7.37 0.32 30.89
C VAL A 223 6.34 1.36 31.33
N LEU A 224 5.57 1.09 32.39
CA LEU A 224 4.56 2.02 32.91
C LEU A 224 5.16 3.29 33.54
N SER A 225 6.38 3.20 34.06
CA SER A 225 7.09 4.35 34.64
C SER A 225 7.79 5.22 33.59
N ASN A 226 7.90 4.73 32.36
CA ASN A 226 8.51 5.47 31.25
C ASN A 226 7.59 5.45 30.02
N PRO A 227 6.53 6.28 30.03
CA PRO A 227 5.53 6.30 28.94
C PRO A 227 6.13 6.66 27.56
N GLU A 228 7.33 7.22 27.49
CA GLU A 228 8.02 7.45 26.21
C GLU A 228 8.40 6.15 25.50
N LEU A 229 8.53 5.03 26.22
CA LEU A 229 8.75 3.71 25.63
C LEU A 229 7.50 3.14 24.93
N LEU A 230 6.32 3.70 25.17
CA LEU A 230 5.05 3.30 24.56
C LEU A 230 4.64 4.18 23.38
N ASN A 231 5.32 5.31 23.18
CA ASN A 231 5.13 6.24 22.06
C ASN A 231 6.49 6.46 21.37
N PRO A 232 6.88 5.55 20.45
CA PRO A 232 8.10 5.73 19.65
C PRO A 232 7.97 6.91 18.66
#